data_d6d8b809ca4a89c4b21a66e4da804083
#
_entry.id   d6d8b809ca4a89c4b21a66e4da804083
#
_cell.length_a   1.000
_cell.length_b   1.000
_cell.length_c   1.000
_cell.angle_alpha   90.00
_cell.angle_beta   90.00
_cell.angle_gamma   90.00
#
_symmetry.space_group_name_H-M   'P 1'
#
loop_
_entity.id
_entity.type
_entity.pdbx_description
1 polymer ?
#
loop_
_entity_poly.entity_id
_entity_poly.type
_entity_poly.pdbx_seq_one_letter_code
_entity_poly.pdbx_strand_id
1 'polypeptide(L)'
;MIAHPRGPTALATGLIMTIDFKDPVALAQALIRCPSVTPEEGGALTLLEDALKPAGFDCKRLVMTTPGTPDVDNLYARLGRKQPNLCFAGHTDVVPVGDAAKWTHPPFGAEIHDGVLYGRGAVDMKGAIAAFVAATLRLVDRHGGELPGAISFLITGDEEGPSINGTMKVLDWMRDNGEVMDACIVGEPSNPKTLGEEIKIGRRGSLNAELVVAGKQGHAAYPALAENPVPKIARLIDRLSSTPLDQGNDDFEPSSLQVTVLNVPNTATNVIPNEARAKFNIRYNNLWTRPKAEAWVREQCAAAAAEVSARWEVSFSGTGDVFLTRPGPLVETLRGAVVEATGRTPALTTNGGTSDARFIQAYCPVVEFGLTNALAHHVDERVAVADLQALTGVYERFIERYFAVGV
;
A
#
# COMPACT_ATOMS: atom_id res chain seq x y z
N MET A 1 -5.65 -52.50 5.25
CA MET A 1 -4.88 -51.97 6.38
C MET A 1 -3.41 -52.20 6.08
N ILE A 2 -2.72 -51.17 5.62
CA ILE A 2 -1.25 -51.19 5.44
C ILE A 2 -0.74 -49.94 6.19
N ALA A 3 -0.06 -50.21 7.30
CA ALA A 3 0.51 -49.17 8.16
C ALA A 3 1.81 -48.67 7.53
N HIS A 4 1.96 -47.34 7.35
CA HIS A 4 3.23 -46.73 7.03
C HIS A 4 4.01 -46.43 8.33
N PRO A 5 5.31 -46.78 8.42
CA PRO A 5 6.12 -46.45 9.57
C PRO A 5 6.52 -44.97 9.51
N ARG A 6 6.23 -44.25 10.58
CA ARG A 6 6.80 -42.92 10.84
C ARG A 6 8.25 -43.10 11.31
N GLY A 7 9.18 -42.75 10.47
CA GLY A 7 10.58 -42.61 10.87
C GLY A 7 10.79 -41.32 11.67
N PRO A 8 11.74 -41.27 12.62
CA PRO A 8 12.00 -40.09 13.41
C PRO A 8 12.67 -39.02 12.54
N THR A 9 12.04 -37.85 12.43
CA THR A 9 12.65 -36.64 11.88
C THR A 9 13.80 -36.23 12.80
N ALA A 10 15.01 -36.32 12.30
CA ALA A 10 16.19 -35.79 12.97
C ALA A 10 16.04 -34.28 13.12
N LEU A 11 15.98 -33.81 14.37
CA LEU A 11 16.15 -32.40 14.71
C LEU A 11 17.57 -31.99 14.26
N ALA A 12 17.65 -31.24 13.19
CA ALA A 12 18.87 -30.52 12.83
C ALA A 12 19.11 -29.49 13.95
N THR A 13 20.12 -29.74 14.79
CA THR A 13 20.74 -28.75 15.68
C THR A 13 21.51 -27.76 14.82
N GLY A 14 20.74 -26.89 14.09
CA GLY A 14 21.30 -25.69 13.49
C GLY A 14 21.51 -24.66 14.60
N LEU A 15 22.65 -24.00 14.61
CA LEU A 15 22.90 -22.79 15.38
C LEU A 15 21.68 -21.88 15.21
N ILE A 16 20.96 -21.60 16.29
CA ILE A 16 19.98 -20.52 16.32
C ILE A 16 20.82 -19.25 16.27
N MET A 17 21.05 -18.73 15.07
CA MET A 17 21.60 -17.39 14.93
C MET A 17 20.54 -16.44 15.49
N THR A 18 20.83 -15.87 16.66
CA THR A 18 20.00 -14.81 17.25
C THR A 18 20.05 -13.63 16.29
N ILE A 19 18.86 -13.23 15.77
CA ILE A 19 18.74 -12.08 14.87
C ILE A 19 19.07 -10.83 15.69
N ASP A 20 19.99 -10.01 15.21
CA ASP A 20 20.17 -8.66 15.77
C ASP A 20 19.08 -7.74 15.18
N PHE A 21 18.01 -7.51 15.93
CA PHE A 21 16.90 -6.64 15.53
C PHE A 21 17.28 -5.15 15.43
N LYS A 22 18.46 -4.76 15.91
CA LYS A 22 19.02 -3.40 15.72
C LYS A 22 19.79 -3.27 14.40
N ASP A 23 20.06 -4.40 13.72
CA ASP A 23 20.57 -4.40 12.34
C ASP A 23 19.40 -4.45 11.34
N PRO A 24 19.13 -3.36 10.60
CA PRO A 24 18.03 -3.31 9.64
C PRO A 24 18.16 -4.35 8.52
N VAL A 25 19.39 -4.75 8.18
CA VAL A 25 19.65 -5.75 7.13
C VAL A 25 19.24 -7.14 7.61
N ALA A 26 19.69 -7.52 8.82
CA ALA A 26 19.33 -8.80 9.42
C ALA A 26 17.82 -8.94 9.62
N LEU A 27 17.17 -7.86 10.09
CA LEU A 27 15.71 -7.84 10.26
C LEU A 27 14.96 -7.88 8.92
N ALA A 28 15.40 -7.12 7.91
CA ALA A 28 14.82 -7.16 6.57
C ALA A 28 14.91 -8.55 5.94
N GLN A 29 16.08 -9.20 6.06
CA GLN A 29 16.26 -10.59 5.60
C GLN A 29 15.29 -11.55 6.30
N ALA A 30 15.11 -11.40 7.61
CA ALA A 30 14.19 -12.25 8.37
C ALA A 30 12.73 -12.01 7.97
N LEU A 31 12.31 -10.75 7.79
CA LEU A 31 10.96 -10.40 7.33
C LEU A 31 10.70 -10.90 5.90
N ILE A 32 11.66 -10.78 4.98
CA ILE A 32 11.51 -11.28 3.61
C ILE A 32 11.33 -12.80 3.59
N ARG A 33 12.02 -13.54 4.47
CA ARG A 33 11.88 -14.99 4.60
C ARG A 33 10.51 -15.44 5.12
N CYS A 34 9.69 -14.52 5.64
CA CYS A 34 8.31 -14.78 5.98
C CYS A 34 7.46 -14.60 4.70
N PRO A 35 6.91 -15.68 4.09
CA PRO A 35 6.19 -15.61 2.81
C PRO A 35 4.76 -15.11 3.01
N SER A 36 4.62 -13.88 3.47
CA SER A 36 3.35 -13.23 3.81
C SER A 36 2.62 -12.70 2.56
N VAL A 37 2.33 -13.58 1.60
CA VAL A 37 1.50 -13.23 0.45
C VAL A 37 0.07 -13.03 0.91
N THR A 38 -0.48 -11.82 0.63
CA THR A 38 -1.83 -11.45 1.12
C THR A 38 -2.87 -12.56 0.86
N PRO A 39 -3.70 -12.97 1.84
CA PRO A 39 -3.89 -12.40 3.19
C PRO A 39 -3.07 -13.09 4.30
N GLU A 40 -2.09 -13.93 3.95
CA GLU A 40 -1.31 -14.72 4.90
C GLU A 40 -0.26 -13.86 5.62
N GLU A 41 -0.10 -14.00 6.95
CA GLU A 41 0.94 -13.27 7.70
C GLU A 41 2.34 -13.90 7.65
N GLY A 42 2.42 -15.20 7.34
CA GLY A 42 3.65 -15.94 7.06
C GLY A 42 4.72 -15.94 8.16
N GLY A 43 4.39 -15.55 9.41
CA GLY A 43 5.33 -15.42 10.53
C GLY A 43 5.91 -14.01 10.71
N ALA A 44 5.60 -13.06 9.82
CA ALA A 44 6.18 -11.71 9.85
C ALA A 44 5.78 -10.91 11.09
N LEU A 45 4.51 -10.98 11.51
CA LEU A 45 4.04 -10.27 12.70
C LEU A 45 4.60 -10.90 13.99
N THR A 46 4.78 -12.22 14.04
CA THR A 46 5.41 -12.89 15.17
C THR A 46 6.88 -12.43 15.31
N LEU A 47 7.59 -12.33 14.20
CA LEU A 47 8.97 -11.81 14.19
C LEU A 47 9.04 -10.36 14.71
N LEU A 48 8.08 -9.51 14.36
CA LEU A 48 8.01 -8.14 14.88
C LEU A 48 7.69 -8.10 16.38
N GLU A 49 6.83 -8.98 16.88
CA GLU A 49 6.59 -9.12 18.32
C GLU A 49 7.87 -9.54 19.06
N ASP A 50 8.62 -10.50 18.50
CA ASP A 50 9.89 -10.96 19.08
C ASP A 50 10.95 -9.83 19.11
N ALA A 51 10.91 -8.90 18.15
CA ALA A 51 11.78 -7.73 18.14
C ALA A 51 11.35 -6.65 19.15
N LEU A 52 10.05 -6.40 19.29
CA LEU A 52 9.50 -5.26 20.01
C LEU A 52 9.23 -5.54 21.50
N LYS A 53 8.71 -6.71 21.83
CA LYS A 53 8.38 -7.07 23.23
C LYS A 53 9.56 -6.97 24.21
N PRO A 54 10.78 -7.46 23.87
CA PRO A 54 11.94 -7.31 24.76
C PRO A 54 12.36 -5.87 25.02
N ALA A 55 12.03 -4.95 24.11
CA ALA A 55 12.26 -3.51 24.24
C ALA A 55 11.15 -2.77 25.04
N GLY A 56 10.16 -3.51 25.56
CA GLY A 56 9.10 -2.98 26.43
C GLY A 56 7.83 -2.55 25.69
N PHE A 57 7.67 -2.89 24.42
CA PHE A 57 6.43 -2.61 23.69
C PHE A 57 5.27 -3.49 24.17
N ASP A 58 4.11 -2.88 24.38
CA ASP A 58 2.83 -3.59 24.54
C ASP A 58 2.31 -3.93 23.14
N CYS A 59 2.38 -5.22 22.78
CA CYS A 59 2.02 -5.73 21.46
C CYS A 59 0.62 -6.37 21.50
N LYS A 60 -0.25 -5.98 20.58
CA LYS A 60 -1.61 -6.50 20.41
C LYS A 60 -1.76 -7.08 19.01
N ARG A 61 -1.99 -8.40 18.91
CA ARG A 61 -2.40 -9.07 17.68
C ARG A 61 -3.91 -8.87 17.50
N LEU A 62 -4.30 -8.38 16.33
CA LEU A 62 -5.66 -7.98 16.01
C LEU A 62 -6.12 -8.73 14.76
N VAL A 63 -6.77 -9.87 14.94
CA VAL A 63 -7.39 -10.61 13.84
C VAL A 63 -8.71 -9.94 13.49
N MET A 64 -8.80 -9.37 12.31
CA MET A 64 -9.98 -8.67 11.81
C MET A 64 -10.71 -9.52 10.77
N THR A 65 -12.04 -9.55 10.87
CA THR A 65 -12.90 -10.42 10.06
C THR A 65 -14.04 -9.63 9.42
N THR A 66 -14.43 -10.03 8.20
CA THR A 66 -15.65 -9.55 7.52
C THR A 66 -16.26 -10.73 6.77
N PRO A 67 -17.57 -10.99 6.89
CA PRO A 67 -18.20 -12.07 6.16
C PRO A 67 -17.94 -11.98 4.64
N GLY A 68 -17.46 -13.08 4.06
CA GLY A 68 -17.15 -13.16 2.63
C GLY A 68 -15.77 -12.67 2.21
N THR A 69 -14.93 -12.29 3.18
CA THR A 69 -13.51 -11.94 2.96
C THR A 69 -12.61 -12.80 3.86
N PRO A 70 -11.34 -13.00 3.50
CA PRO A 70 -10.37 -13.64 4.40
C PRO A 70 -10.19 -12.85 5.70
N ASP A 71 -9.94 -13.57 6.79
CA ASP A 71 -9.48 -12.98 8.02
C ASP A 71 -8.06 -12.44 7.83
N VAL A 72 -7.75 -11.31 8.45
CA VAL A 72 -6.43 -10.67 8.39
C VAL A 72 -5.90 -10.44 9.80
N ASP A 73 -4.65 -10.83 9.99
CA ASP A 73 -3.93 -10.59 11.22
C ASP A 73 -3.15 -9.28 11.11
N ASN A 74 -3.27 -8.43 12.13
CA ASN A 74 -2.63 -7.12 12.21
C ASN A 74 -1.90 -7.01 13.55
N LEU A 75 -0.94 -6.11 13.63
CA LEU A 75 -0.20 -5.82 14.86
C LEU A 75 -0.30 -4.33 15.21
N TYR A 76 -0.78 -4.03 16.40
CA TYR A 76 -0.57 -2.75 17.06
C TYR A 76 0.43 -2.94 18.20
N ALA A 77 1.49 -2.13 18.22
CA ALA A 77 2.48 -2.17 19.29
C ALA A 77 2.80 -0.75 19.76
N ARG A 78 2.91 -0.53 21.09
CA ARG A 78 3.18 0.80 21.65
C ARG A 78 4.18 0.75 22.80
N LEU A 79 5.14 1.66 22.76
CA LEU A 79 6.06 1.97 23.86
C LEU A 79 5.76 3.37 24.40
N GLY A 80 5.64 3.46 25.73
CA GLY A 80 5.32 4.72 26.40
C GLY A 80 3.83 5.08 26.38
N ARG A 81 3.43 5.97 27.30
CA ARG A 81 2.04 6.46 27.41
C ARG A 81 1.94 7.97 27.38
N LYS A 82 3.09 8.67 27.35
CA LYS A 82 3.15 10.14 27.24
C LYS A 82 2.86 10.56 25.80
N GLN A 83 2.33 11.76 25.64
CA GLN A 83 2.27 12.44 24.35
C GLN A 83 3.53 13.28 24.14
N PRO A 84 3.91 13.51 22.88
CA PRO A 84 3.25 13.05 21.67
C PRO A 84 3.52 11.57 21.38
N ASN A 85 2.57 10.90 20.69
CA ASN A 85 2.72 9.54 20.16
C ASN A 85 3.01 9.60 18.66
N LEU A 86 4.23 9.24 18.26
CA LEU A 86 4.62 9.06 16.87
C LEU A 86 4.28 7.62 16.43
N CYS A 87 3.43 7.50 15.43
CA CYS A 87 3.09 6.21 14.84
C CYS A 87 3.91 5.95 13.57
N PHE A 88 4.44 4.73 13.45
CA PHE A 88 4.86 4.18 12.17
C PHE A 88 3.78 3.23 11.67
N ALA A 89 3.31 3.43 10.44
CA ALA A 89 2.39 2.53 9.79
C ALA A 89 3.03 1.87 8.57
N GLY A 90 2.65 0.61 8.34
CA GLY A 90 3.12 -0.17 7.22
C GLY A 90 2.43 -1.52 7.11
N HIS A 91 2.80 -2.27 6.08
CA HIS A 91 2.23 -3.59 5.82
C HIS A 91 3.32 -4.65 5.69
N THR A 92 3.02 -5.85 6.18
CA THR A 92 3.89 -7.03 6.01
C THR A 92 3.42 -7.95 4.91
N ASP A 93 2.18 -7.82 4.47
CA ASP A 93 1.69 -8.55 3.31
C ASP A 93 2.38 -8.07 2.03
N VAL A 94 2.45 -8.95 1.06
CA VAL A 94 3.10 -8.70 -0.23
C VAL A 94 2.27 -9.26 -1.35
N VAL A 95 2.36 -8.66 -2.55
CA VAL A 95 1.73 -9.21 -3.76
C VAL A 95 2.33 -10.57 -4.13
N PRO A 96 1.58 -11.43 -4.86
CA PRO A 96 2.12 -12.68 -5.39
C PRO A 96 3.41 -12.49 -6.17
N VAL A 97 4.32 -13.44 -6.05
CA VAL A 97 5.64 -13.38 -6.73
C VAL A 97 5.57 -13.52 -8.25
N GLY A 98 4.41 -13.92 -8.78
CA GLY A 98 4.26 -14.26 -10.19
C GLY A 98 4.94 -15.58 -10.53
N ASP A 99 5.59 -15.63 -11.68
CA ASP A 99 6.34 -16.81 -12.13
C ASP A 99 7.70 -16.87 -11.41
N ALA A 100 7.81 -17.72 -10.41
CA ALA A 100 9.03 -17.89 -9.61
C ALA A 100 10.25 -18.31 -10.44
N ALA A 101 10.05 -18.95 -11.61
CA ALA A 101 11.15 -19.35 -12.48
C ALA A 101 11.83 -18.16 -13.19
N LYS A 102 11.21 -16.99 -13.17
CA LYS A 102 11.79 -15.75 -13.70
C LYS A 102 12.65 -14.99 -12.70
N TRP A 103 12.63 -15.38 -11.43
CA TRP A 103 13.46 -14.76 -10.41
C TRP A 103 14.89 -15.26 -10.49
N THR A 104 15.85 -14.34 -10.47
CA THR A 104 17.30 -14.66 -10.43
C THR A 104 17.70 -15.27 -9.08
N HIS A 105 17.04 -14.81 -8.00
CA HIS A 105 17.20 -15.32 -6.64
C HIS A 105 15.84 -15.70 -6.07
N PRO A 106 15.74 -16.72 -5.18
CA PRO A 106 14.45 -17.10 -4.60
C PRO A 106 13.72 -15.91 -3.98
N PRO A 107 12.44 -15.66 -4.31
CA PRO A 107 11.71 -14.45 -3.89
C PRO A 107 11.59 -14.28 -2.37
N PHE A 108 11.69 -15.36 -1.61
CA PHE A 108 11.73 -15.37 -0.14
C PHE A 108 13.06 -15.85 0.43
N GLY A 109 14.14 -15.90 -0.39
CA GLY A 109 15.48 -16.30 0.03
C GLY A 109 16.19 -15.23 0.84
N ALA A 110 15.88 -13.96 0.58
CA ALA A 110 16.54 -12.81 1.20
C ALA A 110 18.07 -12.86 1.05
N GLU A 111 18.53 -13.20 -0.14
CA GLU A 111 19.94 -13.31 -0.46
C GLU A 111 20.56 -11.93 -0.71
N ILE A 112 21.82 -11.77 -0.31
CA ILE A 112 22.60 -10.55 -0.60
C ILE A 112 23.68 -10.91 -1.60
N HIS A 113 23.67 -10.23 -2.75
CA HIS A 113 24.68 -10.33 -3.79
C HIS A 113 25.19 -8.94 -4.14
N ASP A 114 26.48 -8.74 -4.14
CA ASP A 114 27.15 -7.47 -4.46
C ASP A 114 26.58 -6.25 -3.73
N GLY A 115 26.22 -6.43 -2.44
CA GLY A 115 25.63 -5.37 -1.61
C GLY A 115 24.17 -5.05 -1.90
N VAL A 116 23.47 -5.93 -2.61
CA VAL A 116 22.03 -5.80 -2.94
C VAL A 116 21.26 -6.96 -2.30
N LEU A 117 20.24 -6.64 -1.52
CA LEU A 117 19.31 -7.60 -0.90
C LEU A 117 18.14 -7.87 -1.85
N TYR A 118 17.98 -9.13 -2.25
CA TYR A 118 16.91 -9.58 -3.15
C TYR A 118 15.77 -10.22 -2.38
N GLY A 119 14.54 -9.92 -2.79
CA GLY A 119 13.36 -10.61 -2.31
C GLY A 119 12.08 -9.78 -2.43
N ARG A 120 10.94 -10.48 -2.49
CA ARG A 120 9.61 -9.87 -2.48
C ARG A 120 9.36 -9.15 -1.15
N GLY A 121 8.95 -7.87 -1.21
CA GLY A 121 8.80 -6.99 -0.05
C GLY A 121 10.10 -6.27 0.36
N ALA A 122 11.21 -6.44 -0.37
CA ALA A 122 12.46 -5.77 -0.05
C ALA A 122 12.33 -4.24 -0.09
N VAL A 123 11.58 -3.70 -1.04
CA VAL A 123 11.27 -2.26 -1.13
C VAL A 123 9.85 -1.95 -0.68
N ASP A 124 8.90 -2.88 -0.84
CA ASP A 124 7.47 -2.69 -0.60
C ASP A 124 6.90 -3.76 0.33
N MET A 125 6.85 -3.51 1.69
CA MET A 125 7.60 -2.44 2.36
C MET A 125 8.33 -2.97 3.60
N LYS A 126 8.69 -4.30 3.62
CA LYS A 126 9.39 -4.95 4.75
C LYS A 126 10.74 -4.30 5.06
N GLY A 127 11.44 -3.77 4.03
CA GLY A 127 12.68 -3.04 4.22
C GLY A 127 12.50 -1.77 5.06
N ALA A 128 11.46 -1.00 4.80
CA ALA A 128 11.15 0.22 5.56
C ALA A 128 10.71 -0.11 7.00
N ILE A 129 9.93 -1.19 7.20
CA ILE A 129 9.58 -1.68 8.54
C ILE A 129 10.84 -2.04 9.31
N ALA A 130 11.76 -2.82 8.70
CA ALA A 130 13.01 -3.20 9.32
C ALA A 130 13.87 -1.98 9.70
N ALA A 131 13.93 -0.99 8.81
CA ALA A 131 14.66 0.26 9.06
C ALA A 131 14.09 1.04 10.25
N PHE A 132 12.76 1.19 10.33
CA PHE A 132 12.12 1.95 11.41
C PHE A 132 12.19 1.20 12.75
N VAL A 133 11.99 -0.12 12.76
CA VAL A 133 12.16 -0.94 13.96
C VAL A 133 13.59 -0.84 14.48
N ALA A 134 14.60 -1.03 13.61
CA ALA A 134 16.00 -0.94 14.00
C ALA A 134 16.35 0.46 14.55
N ALA A 135 15.89 1.53 13.89
CA ALA A 135 16.05 2.91 14.35
C ALA A 135 15.45 3.12 15.74
N THR A 136 14.22 2.66 15.93
CA THR A 136 13.51 2.75 17.21
C THR A 136 14.24 1.99 18.32
N LEU A 137 14.64 0.74 18.08
CA LEU A 137 15.33 -0.09 19.08
C LEU A 137 16.70 0.49 19.48
N ARG A 138 17.43 1.09 18.54
CA ARG A 138 18.69 1.81 18.83
C ARG A 138 18.45 3.04 19.71
N LEU A 139 17.39 3.78 19.44
CA LEU A 139 17.02 4.95 20.23
C LEU A 139 16.59 4.56 21.65
N VAL A 140 15.71 3.57 21.77
CA VAL A 140 15.27 3.04 23.09
C VAL A 140 16.48 2.61 23.92
N ASP A 141 17.43 1.91 23.31
CA ASP A 141 18.66 1.47 23.99
C ASP A 141 19.53 2.66 24.47
N ARG A 142 19.74 3.67 23.60
CA ARG A 142 20.49 4.90 23.94
C ARG A 142 19.86 5.71 25.07
N HIS A 143 18.54 5.69 25.18
CA HIS A 143 17.78 6.41 26.20
C HIS A 143 17.43 5.55 27.44
N GLY A 144 18.02 4.35 27.58
CA GLY A 144 17.79 3.48 28.74
C GLY A 144 16.38 2.96 28.90
N GLY A 145 15.64 2.81 27.80
CA GLY A 145 14.27 2.27 27.76
C GLY A 145 13.16 3.33 27.82
N GLU A 146 13.48 4.60 28.03
CA GLU A 146 12.49 5.68 28.10
C GLU A 146 12.68 6.68 26.96
N LEU A 147 11.58 7.09 26.33
CA LEU A 147 11.54 8.15 25.33
C LEU A 147 10.74 9.37 25.87
N PRO A 148 10.98 10.57 25.32
CA PRO A 148 10.24 11.77 25.76
C PRO A 148 8.71 11.69 25.51
N GLY A 149 8.30 10.88 24.57
CA GLY A 149 6.89 10.60 24.21
C GLY A 149 6.63 9.11 24.04
N ALA A 150 5.66 8.76 23.21
CA ALA A 150 5.37 7.38 22.84
C ALA A 150 5.72 7.12 21.38
N ILE A 151 6.10 5.88 21.07
CA ILE A 151 6.19 5.36 19.71
C ILE A 151 5.21 4.21 19.58
N SER A 152 4.46 4.19 18.48
CA SER A 152 3.57 3.08 18.15
C SER A 152 3.81 2.58 16.73
N PHE A 153 3.48 1.30 16.52
CA PHE A 153 3.47 0.63 15.24
C PHE A 153 2.05 0.18 14.92
N LEU A 154 1.59 0.50 13.71
CA LEU A 154 0.37 -0.03 13.12
C LEU A 154 0.80 -0.84 11.89
N ILE A 155 0.80 -2.16 12.01
CA ILE A 155 1.25 -3.05 10.92
C ILE A 155 0.07 -3.90 10.48
N THR A 156 -0.27 -3.79 9.20
CA THR A 156 -1.37 -4.55 8.60
C THR A 156 -0.88 -5.70 7.73
N GLY A 157 -1.77 -6.65 7.46
CA GLY A 157 -1.63 -7.73 6.50
C GLY A 157 -2.60 -7.63 5.31
N ASP A 158 -3.20 -6.45 5.02
CA ASP A 158 -4.23 -6.27 3.98
C ASP A 158 -4.09 -4.91 3.25
N GLU A 159 -2.88 -4.41 3.04
CA GLU A 159 -2.66 -3.23 2.20
C GLU A 159 -2.70 -3.61 0.72
N GLU A 160 -2.01 -4.68 0.35
CA GLU A 160 -1.89 -5.24 -1.01
C GLU A 160 -3.11 -6.06 -1.44
N GLY A 161 -4.06 -6.23 -0.53
CA GLY A 161 -5.31 -6.95 -0.73
C GLY A 161 -6.52 -6.03 -0.91
N PRO A 162 -7.71 -6.49 -0.47
CA PRO A 162 -8.94 -5.70 -0.55
C PRO A 162 -8.97 -4.46 0.37
N SER A 163 -8.06 -4.33 1.34
CA SER A 163 -8.00 -3.29 2.36
C SER A 163 -9.29 -3.17 3.20
N ILE A 164 -9.88 -4.33 3.54
CA ILE A 164 -11.15 -4.41 4.29
C ILE A 164 -10.90 -4.75 5.76
N ASN A 165 -9.97 -5.69 6.03
CA ASN A 165 -9.68 -6.20 7.36
C ASN A 165 -8.32 -5.71 7.91
N GLY A 166 -7.73 -4.69 7.28
CA GLY A 166 -6.45 -4.09 7.63
C GLY A 166 -6.57 -2.80 8.43
N THR A 167 -5.76 -1.82 8.05
CA THR A 167 -5.53 -0.52 8.72
C THR A 167 -6.81 0.17 9.18
N MET A 168 -7.86 0.20 8.36
CA MET A 168 -9.11 0.87 8.71
C MET A 168 -9.73 0.30 9.99
N LYS A 169 -9.77 -1.03 10.14
CA LYS A 169 -10.30 -1.69 11.35
C LYS A 169 -9.37 -1.57 12.55
N VAL A 170 -8.06 -1.54 12.34
CA VAL A 170 -7.10 -1.27 13.41
C VAL A 170 -7.29 0.15 13.95
N LEU A 171 -7.52 1.13 13.09
CA LEU A 171 -7.82 2.51 13.48
C LEU A 171 -9.14 2.61 14.27
N ASP A 172 -10.18 1.88 13.87
CA ASP A 172 -11.43 1.79 14.63
C ASP A 172 -11.18 1.18 16.01
N TRP A 173 -10.42 0.08 16.08
CA TRP A 173 -10.04 -0.53 17.35
C TRP A 173 -9.22 0.44 18.22
N MET A 174 -8.27 1.19 17.67
CA MET A 174 -7.50 2.21 18.38
C MET A 174 -8.42 3.26 19.00
N ARG A 175 -9.36 3.82 18.23
CA ARG A 175 -10.34 4.78 18.71
C ARG A 175 -11.16 4.21 19.88
N ASP A 176 -11.66 2.98 19.75
CA ASP A 176 -12.53 2.33 20.73
C ASP A 176 -11.77 1.94 22.01
N ASN A 177 -10.43 1.84 21.96
CA ASN A 177 -9.55 1.56 23.10
C ASN A 177 -8.80 2.80 23.63
N GLY A 178 -9.10 4.00 23.10
CA GLY A 178 -8.48 5.24 23.56
C GLY A 178 -7.01 5.38 23.17
N GLU A 179 -6.56 4.66 22.16
CA GLU A 179 -5.23 4.80 21.58
C GLU A 179 -5.21 6.00 20.62
N VAL A 180 -4.34 6.98 20.89
CA VAL A 180 -4.22 8.22 20.12
C VAL A 180 -2.83 8.27 19.51
N MET A 181 -2.72 8.69 18.27
CA MET A 181 -1.49 9.06 17.59
C MET A 181 -1.53 10.55 17.23
N ASP A 182 -0.43 11.27 17.48
CA ASP A 182 -0.31 12.70 17.22
C ASP A 182 0.25 12.99 15.81
N ALA A 183 1.02 12.06 15.28
CA ALA A 183 1.52 12.06 13.90
C ALA A 183 1.81 10.63 13.44
N CYS A 184 1.78 10.43 12.12
CA CYS A 184 2.13 9.15 11.52
C CYS A 184 3.09 9.32 10.34
N ILE A 185 4.04 8.40 10.24
CA ILE A 185 4.84 8.17 9.03
C ILE A 185 4.51 6.78 8.48
N VAL A 186 4.20 6.71 7.19
CA VAL A 186 4.00 5.45 6.47
C VAL A 186 5.27 5.13 5.69
N GLY A 187 5.78 3.91 5.84
CA GLY A 187 7.07 3.51 5.25
C GLY A 187 7.00 3.10 3.79
N GLU A 188 5.99 3.52 3.05
CA GLU A 188 5.81 3.24 1.62
C GLU A 188 7.02 3.66 0.76
N PRO A 189 7.34 2.91 -0.30
CA PRO A 189 8.40 3.32 -1.23
C PRO A 189 8.02 4.62 -1.93
N SER A 190 8.62 5.71 -1.50
CA SER A 190 8.26 7.07 -1.92
C SER A 190 9.24 7.67 -2.93
N ASN A 191 10.47 7.18 -3.00
CA ASN A 191 11.53 7.78 -3.80
C ASN A 191 11.60 7.17 -5.20
N PRO A 192 11.65 7.98 -6.29
CA PRO A 192 11.64 7.46 -7.66
C PRO A 192 12.90 6.64 -8.01
N LYS A 193 14.08 7.16 -7.72
CA LYS A 193 15.37 6.56 -8.12
C LYS A 193 16.39 6.47 -7.00
N THR A 194 16.45 7.49 -6.15
CA THR A 194 17.47 7.63 -5.11
C THR A 194 16.81 8.03 -3.80
N LEU A 195 17.25 7.45 -2.70
CA LEU A 195 16.74 7.81 -1.37
C LEU A 195 16.94 9.31 -1.08
N GLY A 196 15.88 9.95 -0.61
CA GLY A 196 15.87 11.38 -0.26
C GLY A 196 15.43 12.31 -1.39
N GLU A 197 14.88 11.80 -2.49
CA GLU A 197 14.34 12.62 -3.59
C GLU A 197 12.96 13.18 -3.26
N GLU A 198 12.08 12.41 -2.61
CA GLU A 198 10.69 12.80 -2.37
C GLU A 198 10.17 12.40 -1.01
N ILE A 199 9.35 13.28 -0.42
CA ILE A 199 8.43 12.96 0.68
C ILE A 199 7.02 13.08 0.12
N LYS A 200 6.19 12.04 0.30
CA LYS A 200 4.77 12.11 -0.07
C LYS A 200 4.01 12.78 1.05
N ILE A 201 3.43 13.93 0.74
CA ILE A 201 2.58 14.70 1.66
C ILE A 201 1.09 14.53 1.34
N GLY A 202 0.77 13.76 0.29
CA GLY A 202 -0.59 13.49 -0.13
C GLY A 202 -0.64 12.44 -1.23
N ARG A 203 -1.83 11.92 -1.48
CA ARG A 203 -2.11 11.00 -2.58
C ARG A 203 -3.45 11.34 -3.22
N ARG A 204 -3.56 11.09 -4.52
CA ARG A 204 -4.83 11.17 -5.24
C ARG A 204 -5.75 10.05 -4.78
N GLY A 205 -7.06 10.33 -4.77
CA GLY A 205 -8.08 9.31 -4.59
C GLY A 205 -8.11 8.32 -5.75
N SER A 206 -8.65 7.14 -5.51
CA SER A 206 -8.78 6.08 -6.50
C SER A 206 -10.19 5.51 -6.52
N LEU A 207 -10.83 5.54 -7.69
CA LEU A 207 -12.15 5.01 -7.92
C LEU A 207 -12.12 4.02 -9.08
N ASN A 208 -12.50 2.77 -8.82
CA ASN A 208 -12.70 1.77 -9.85
C ASN A 208 -14.16 1.76 -10.29
N ALA A 209 -14.40 1.52 -11.57
CA ALA A 209 -15.74 1.40 -12.12
C ALA A 209 -15.84 0.25 -13.14
N GLU A 210 -17.01 -0.38 -13.18
CA GLU A 210 -17.41 -1.32 -14.22
C GLU A 210 -18.65 -0.80 -14.92
N LEU A 211 -18.54 -0.59 -16.23
CA LEU A 211 -19.58 -0.15 -17.13
C LEU A 211 -20.08 -1.36 -17.93
N VAL A 212 -21.39 -1.57 -17.93
CA VAL A 212 -22.05 -2.61 -18.74
C VAL A 212 -23.03 -1.94 -19.69
N VAL A 213 -22.96 -2.29 -20.95
CA VAL A 213 -23.94 -1.89 -21.97
C VAL A 213 -24.69 -3.12 -22.46
N ALA A 214 -26.00 -3.09 -22.26
CA ALA A 214 -26.88 -4.17 -22.70
C ALA A 214 -27.21 -4.07 -24.20
N GLY A 215 -27.23 -5.22 -24.85
CA GLY A 215 -27.66 -5.40 -26.23
C GLY A 215 -28.81 -6.39 -26.36
N LYS A 216 -29.02 -6.86 -27.57
CA LYS A 216 -29.89 -7.99 -27.90
C LYS A 216 -29.16 -8.88 -28.91
N GLN A 217 -28.91 -10.10 -28.50
CA GLN A 217 -28.21 -11.07 -29.37
C GLN A 217 -29.00 -11.36 -30.63
N GLY A 218 -28.29 -11.56 -31.76
CA GLY A 218 -28.88 -11.93 -33.00
C GLY A 218 -27.87 -12.24 -34.09
N HIS A 219 -28.33 -12.64 -35.25
CA HIS A 219 -27.48 -12.93 -36.40
C HIS A 219 -27.01 -11.62 -37.05
N ALA A 220 -25.71 -11.48 -37.31
CA ALA A 220 -25.11 -10.25 -37.86
C ALA A 220 -25.69 -9.87 -39.24
N ALA A 221 -26.21 -10.82 -40.01
CA ALA A 221 -26.88 -10.55 -41.28
C ALA A 221 -28.27 -9.95 -41.12
N TYR A 222 -28.87 -9.98 -39.91
CA TYR A 222 -30.20 -9.46 -39.65
C TYR A 222 -30.17 -8.42 -38.51
N PRO A 223 -29.45 -7.29 -38.68
CA PRO A 223 -29.20 -6.33 -37.59
C PRO A 223 -30.47 -5.69 -37.04
N ALA A 224 -31.55 -5.62 -37.86
CA ALA A 224 -32.83 -5.06 -37.41
C ALA A 224 -33.55 -5.91 -36.35
N LEU A 225 -33.17 -7.20 -36.17
CA LEU A 225 -33.72 -8.11 -35.17
C LEU A 225 -32.90 -8.19 -33.88
N ALA A 226 -31.76 -7.48 -33.85
CA ALA A 226 -30.79 -7.46 -32.75
C ALA A 226 -30.51 -6.05 -32.30
N GLU A 227 -29.71 -5.92 -31.23
CA GLU A 227 -29.20 -4.63 -30.76
C GLU A 227 -27.72 -4.80 -30.40
N ASN A 228 -26.82 -4.16 -31.17
CA ASN A 228 -25.39 -4.32 -30.97
C ASN A 228 -24.89 -3.37 -29.86
N PRO A 229 -24.38 -3.89 -28.73
CA PRO A 229 -23.83 -3.06 -27.64
C PRO A 229 -22.43 -2.53 -27.93
N VAL A 230 -21.69 -3.13 -28.89
CA VAL A 230 -20.27 -2.80 -29.13
C VAL A 230 -20.07 -1.36 -29.59
N PRO A 231 -20.73 -0.84 -30.64
CA PRO A 231 -20.62 0.56 -31.01
C PRO A 231 -21.08 1.51 -29.89
N LYS A 232 -22.06 1.09 -29.08
CA LYS A 232 -22.60 1.88 -27.99
C LYS A 232 -21.61 2.04 -26.86
N ILE A 233 -21.00 0.94 -26.37
CA ILE A 233 -19.98 1.03 -25.32
C ILE A 233 -18.74 1.81 -25.80
N ALA A 234 -18.36 1.67 -27.08
CA ALA A 234 -17.26 2.42 -27.65
C ALA A 234 -17.52 3.94 -27.56
N ARG A 235 -18.77 4.39 -27.83
CA ARG A 235 -19.15 5.81 -27.70
C ARG A 235 -19.09 6.31 -26.25
N LEU A 236 -19.54 5.48 -25.29
CA LEU A 236 -19.47 5.83 -23.87
C LEU A 236 -18.02 5.95 -23.40
N ILE A 237 -17.17 5.01 -23.79
CA ILE A 237 -15.72 5.02 -23.48
C ILE A 237 -15.04 6.23 -24.11
N ASP A 238 -15.31 6.53 -25.37
CA ASP A 238 -14.76 7.68 -26.07
C ASP A 238 -15.08 8.99 -25.33
N ARG A 239 -16.35 9.16 -24.92
CA ARG A 239 -16.78 10.31 -24.13
C ARG A 239 -16.04 10.43 -22.79
N LEU A 240 -15.96 9.34 -22.02
CA LEU A 240 -15.27 9.31 -20.75
C LEU A 240 -13.78 9.63 -20.90
N SER A 241 -13.13 9.09 -21.93
CA SER A 241 -11.69 9.23 -22.15
C SER A 241 -11.31 10.60 -22.73
N SER A 242 -12.21 11.23 -23.50
CA SER A 242 -11.96 12.50 -24.16
C SER A 242 -12.38 13.72 -23.34
N THR A 243 -13.16 13.54 -22.25
CA THR A 243 -13.62 14.64 -21.41
C THR A 243 -12.72 14.79 -20.19
N PRO A 244 -11.93 15.90 -20.07
CA PRO A 244 -11.10 16.13 -18.90
C PRO A 244 -11.94 16.29 -17.64
N LEU A 245 -11.47 15.73 -16.51
CA LEU A 245 -12.09 15.95 -15.21
C LEU A 245 -11.77 17.35 -14.69
N ASP A 246 -10.50 17.75 -14.73
CA ASP A 246 -9.96 19.03 -14.27
C ASP A 246 -8.58 19.32 -14.92
N GLN A 247 -7.94 20.42 -14.51
CA GLN A 247 -6.61 20.84 -14.96
C GLN A 247 -5.54 20.70 -13.87
N GLY A 248 -5.86 20.08 -12.73
CA GLY A 248 -4.97 20.04 -11.57
C GLY A 248 -4.96 21.35 -10.77
N ASN A 249 -4.04 21.45 -9.83
CA ASN A 249 -3.77 22.64 -9.03
C ASN A 249 -2.32 22.61 -8.51
N ASP A 250 -1.95 23.55 -7.64
CA ASP A 250 -0.58 23.68 -7.11
C ASP A 250 -0.11 22.44 -6.32
N ASP A 251 -1.03 21.66 -5.75
CA ASP A 251 -0.72 20.50 -4.92
C ASP A 251 -0.82 19.18 -5.70
N PHE A 252 -1.61 19.13 -6.78
CA PHE A 252 -1.93 17.89 -7.48
C PHE A 252 -1.94 18.05 -9.00
N GLU A 253 -1.46 17.01 -9.66
CA GLU A 253 -1.67 16.83 -11.09
C GLU A 253 -3.16 16.75 -11.47
N PRO A 254 -3.52 16.95 -12.76
CA PRO A 254 -4.87 16.71 -13.22
C PRO A 254 -5.40 15.32 -12.88
N SER A 255 -6.68 15.24 -12.54
CA SER A 255 -7.38 13.96 -12.40
C SER A 255 -7.43 13.23 -13.74
N SER A 256 -7.30 11.90 -13.70
CA SER A 256 -7.21 11.10 -14.93
C SER A 256 -8.13 9.88 -14.86
N LEU A 257 -8.69 9.52 -16.02
CA LEU A 257 -9.44 8.28 -16.22
C LEU A 257 -8.69 7.38 -17.19
N GLN A 258 -8.50 6.11 -16.82
CA GLN A 258 -7.89 5.11 -17.67
C GLN A 258 -8.81 3.89 -17.82
N VAL A 259 -9.20 3.59 -19.06
CA VAL A 259 -9.93 2.35 -19.37
C VAL A 259 -8.89 1.22 -19.46
N THR A 260 -9.05 0.23 -18.60
CA THR A 260 -8.07 -0.86 -18.45
C THR A 260 -8.55 -2.19 -18.99
N VAL A 261 -9.87 -2.37 -19.12
CA VAL A 261 -10.47 -3.60 -19.67
C VAL A 261 -11.62 -3.23 -20.58
N LEU A 262 -11.65 -3.83 -21.76
CA LEU A 262 -12.80 -3.86 -22.64
C LEU A 262 -13.08 -5.33 -23.00
N ASN A 263 -14.23 -5.84 -22.60
CA ASN A 263 -14.62 -7.24 -22.79
C ASN A 263 -15.97 -7.35 -23.48
N VAL A 264 -15.99 -8.09 -24.59
CA VAL A 264 -17.20 -8.50 -25.26
C VAL A 264 -17.22 -10.03 -25.24
N PRO A 265 -18.09 -10.68 -24.45
CA PRO A 265 -18.09 -12.14 -24.29
C PRO A 265 -18.71 -12.81 -25.52
N ASN A 266 -18.05 -12.68 -26.66
CA ASN A 266 -18.47 -13.19 -27.97
C ASN A 266 -17.28 -13.71 -28.74
N THR A 267 -17.35 -14.93 -29.23
CA THR A 267 -16.30 -15.61 -30.01
C THR A 267 -16.67 -15.80 -31.49
N ALA A 268 -17.94 -15.53 -31.84
CA ALA A 268 -18.47 -15.80 -33.19
C ALA A 268 -18.64 -14.48 -33.94
N THR A 269 -18.03 -14.37 -35.11
CA THR A 269 -18.05 -13.14 -35.95
C THR A 269 -19.42 -12.87 -36.59
N ASN A 270 -20.28 -13.86 -36.69
CA ASN A 270 -21.62 -13.73 -37.27
C ASN A 270 -22.74 -13.59 -36.21
N VAL A 271 -22.40 -13.37 -34.93
CA VAL A 271 -23.34 -13.18 -33.84
C VAL A 271 -23.13 -11.79 -33.25
N ILE A 272 -24.20 -11.01 -33.14
CA ILE A 272 -24.26 -9.76 -32.36
C ILE A 272 -24.38 -10.15 -30.89
N PRO A 273 -23.50 -9.66 -29.99
CA PRO A 273 -23.52 -10.04 -28.56
C PRO A 273 -24.70 -9.42 -27.82
N ASN A 274 -25.04 -9.98 -26.65
CA ASN A 274 -26.08 -9.46 -25.77
C ASN A 274 -25.59 -8.39 -24.78
N GLU A 275 -24.28 -8.25 -24.59
CA GLU A 275 -23.66 -7.24 -23.72
C GLU A 275 -22.23 -6.93 -24.12
N ALA A 276 -21.74 -5.77 -23.67
CA ALA A 276 -20.34 -5.40 -23.68
C ALA A 276 -19.98 -4.73 -22.35
N ARG A 277 -18.76 -4.95 -21.85
CA ARG A 277 -18.30 -4.48 -20.55
C ARG A 277 -16.98 -3.73 -20.65
N ALA A 278 -16.82 -2.69 -19.84
CA ALA A 278 -15.55 -1.99 -19.69
C ALA A 278 -15.24 -1.77 -18.20
N LYS A 279 -13.96 -1.86 -17.84
CA LYS A 279 -13.48 -1.43 -16.52
C LYS A 279 -12.52 -0.28 -16.69
N PHE A 280 -12.57 0.67 -15.78
CA PHE A 280 -11.69 1.82 -15.75
C PHE A 280 -11.40 2.26 -14.32
N ASN A 281 -10.28 2.96 -14.17
CA ASN A 281 -9.87 3.58 -12.91
C ASN A 281 -9.80 5.08 -13.07
N ILE A 282 -10.24 5.82 -12.07
CA ILE A 282 -10.11 7.27 -11.96
C ILE A 282 -9.15 7.58 -10.81
N ARG A 283 -8.10 8.33 -11.10
CA ARG A 283 -7.25 8.99 -10.11
C ARG A 283 -7.67 10.44 -10.00
N TYR A 284 -8.26 10.82 -8.86
CA TYR A 284 -8.79 12.16 -8.67
C TYR A 284 -8.06 12.93 -7.58
N ASN A 285 -7.90 14.23 -7.80
CA ASN A 285 -7.27 15.16 -6.88
C ASN A 285 -8.29 15.77 -5.88
N ASN A 286 -7.83 16.71 -5.04
CA ASN A 286 -8.62 17.32 -3.98
C ASN A 286 -9.71 18.32 -4.45
N LEU A 287 -9.88 18.54 -5.74
CA LEU A 287 -11.03 19.24 -6.33
C LEU A 287 -12.28 18.33 -6.36
N TRP A 288 -12.07 17.04 -6.18
CA TRP A 288 -13.06 16.00 -6.23
C TRP A 288 -13.27 15.33 -4.87
N THR A 289 -14.46 14.80 -4.70
CA THR A 289 -14.77 13.77 -3.72
C THR A 289 -15.27 12.54 -4.48
N ARG A 290 -15.26 11.37 -3.86
CA ARG A 290 -15.77 10.15 -4.48
C ARG A 290 -17.19 10.33 -5.03
N PRO A 291 -18.19 10.87 -4.27
CA PRO A 291 -19.54 11.10 -4.81
C PRO A 291 -19.57 12.02 -6.03
N LYS A 292 -18.71 13.06 -6.06
CA LYS A 292 -18.60 13.94 -7.24
C LYS A 292 -18.05 13.21 -8.47
N ALA A 293 -17.03 12.38 -8.29
CA ALA A 293 -16.44 11.59 -9.37
C ALA A 293 -17.43 10.56 -9.92
N GLU A 294 -18.18 9.88 -9.05
CA GLU A 294 -19.25 8.96 -9.44
C GLU A 294 -20.37 9.67 -10.21
N ALA A 295 -20.78 10.85 -9.75
CA ALA A 295 -21.81 11.67 -10.44
C ALA A 295 -21.33 12.11 -11.82
N TRP A 296 -20.07 12.56 -11.95
CA TRP A 296 -19.50 12.94 -13.23
C TRP A 296 -19.49 11.78 -14.23
N VAL A 297 -19.09 10.57 -13.80
CA VAL A 297 -19.14 9.37 -14.65
C VAL A 297 -20.55 9.10 -15.13
N ARG A 298 -21.54 9.15 -14.23
CA ARG A 298 -22.94 8.91 -14.59
C ARG A 298 -23.44 9.95 -15.59
N GLU A 299 -23.08 11.21 -15.41
CA GLU A 299 -23.44 12.31 -16.32
C GLU A 299 -22.85 12.10 -17.73
N GLN A 300 -21.54 11.80 -17.82
CA GLN A 300 -20.89 11.56 -19.11
C GLN A 300 -21.47 10.32 -19.81
N CYS A 301 -21.71 9.23 -19.06
CA CYS A 301 -22.36 8.03 -19.61
C CYS A 301 -23.78 8.34 -20.11
N ALA A 302 -24.56 9.07 -19.35
CA ALA A 302 -25.93 9.42 -19.72
C ALA A 302 -25.98 10.27 -21.02
N ALA A 303 -25.08 11.27 -21.12
CA ALA A 303 -24.98 12.10 -22.31
C ALA A 303 -24.63 11.27 -23.57
N ALA A 304 -23.60 10.42 -23.47
CA ALA A 304 -23.21 9.58 -24.60
C ALA A 304 -24.28 8.51 -24.92
N ALA A 305 -24.91 7.94 -23.89
CA ALA A 305 -25.95 6.93 -24.09
C ALA A 305 -27.20 7.49 -24.80
N ALA A 306 -27.56 8.76 -24.57
CA ALA A 306 -28.64 9.41 -25.27
C ALA A 306 -28.38 9.53 -26.79
N GLU A 307 -27.14 9.78 -27.20
CA GLU A 307 -26.74 9.89 -28.61
C GLU A 307 -26.93 8.55 -29.40
N VAL A 308 -26.73 7.43 -28.70
CA VAL A 308 -26.72 6.09 -29.33
C VAL A 308 -27.85 5.19 -28.79
N SER A 309 -28.78 5.72 -28.02
CA SER A 309 -29.87 4.97 -27.40
C SER A 309 -29.37 3.72 -26.66
N ALA A 310 -28.34 3.89 -25.81
CA ALA A 310 -27.77 2.77 -25.06
C ALA A 310 -28.52 2.52 -23.75
N ARG A 311 -28.71 1.23 -23.43
CA ARG A 311 -29.09 0.77 -22.08
C ARG A 311 -27.81 0.40 -21.35
N TRP A 312 -27.53 1.05 -20.23
CA TRP A 312 -26.26 0.92 -19.53
C TRP A 312 -26.44 0.93 -18.02
N GLU A 313 -25.46 0.35 -17.35
CA GLU A 313 -25.31 0.39 -15.89
C GLU A 313 -23.83 0.65 -15.55
N VAL A 314 -23.57 1.33 -14.44
CA VAL A 314 -22.23 1.52 -13.90
C VAL A 314 -22.23 1.26 -12.40
N SER A 315 -21.29 0.44 -11.98
CA SER A 315 -20.99 0.14 -10.57
C SER A 315 -19.61 0.68 -10.20
N PHE A 316 -19.42 0.99 -8.92
CA PHE A 316 -18.19 1.58 -8.40
C PHE A 316 -17.66 0.77 -7.24
N SER A 317 -16.33 0.70 -7.14
CA SER A 317 -15.61 0.06 -6.03
C SER A 317 -14.32 0.83 -5.70
N GLY A 318 -13.65 0.42 -4.62
CA GLY A 318 -12.44 1.06 -4.12
C GLY A 318 -12.71 1.94 -2.90
N THR A 319 -11.68 2.18 -2.10
CA THR A 319 -11.75 2.85 -0.80
C THR A 319 -10.79 4.05 -0.68
N GLY A 320 -10.18 4.47 -1.79
CA GLY A 320 -9.12 5.48 -1.77
C GLY A 320 -9.64 6.90 -1.86
N ASP A 321 -9.79 7.60 -0.74
CA ASP A 321 -10.00 9.06 -0.75
C ASP A 321 -8.68 9.82 -0.92
N VAL A 322 -8.77 11.03 -1.46
CA VAL A 322 -7.64 11.94 -1.58
C VAL A 322 -7.24 12.47 -0.20
N PHE A 323 -5.95 12.60 0.06
CA PHE A 323 -5.47 13.31 1.23
C PHE A 323 -4.33 14.28 0.92
N LEU A 324 -4.14 15.25 1.79
CA LEU A 324 -3.04 16.21 1.73
C LEU A 324 -2.69 16.70 3.13
N THR A 325 -1.49 16.39 3.57
CA THR A 325 -0.88 16.98 4.77
C THR A 325 -0.14 18.26 4.37
N ARG A 326 -0.63 19.40 4.80
CA ARG A 326 0.02 20.67 4.51
C ARG A 326 1.42 20.75 5.16
N PRO A 327 2.39 21.44 4.52
CA PRO A 327 3.68 21.72 5.14
C PRO A 327 3.50 22.33 6.54
N GLY A 328 4.22 21.76 7.50
CA GLY A 328 4.12 22.11 8.93
C GLY A 328 5.17 21.33 9.72
N PRO A 329 5.12 21.33 11.06
CA PRO A 329 6.17 20.76 11.91
C PRO A 329 6.56 19.32 11.53
N LEU A 330 5.59 18.42 11.29
CA LEU A 330 5.85 17.03 10.90
C LEU A 330 6.67 16.95 9.60
N VAL A 331 6.20 17.66 8.55
CA VAL A 331 6.85 17.66 7.22
C VAL A 331 8.25 18.24 7.29
N GLU A 332 8.42 19.37 7.97
CA GLU A 332 9.73 20.04 8.09
C GLU A 332 10.71 19.24 8.96
N THR A 333 10.22 18.56 10.00
CA THR A 333 11.04 17.68 10.83
C THR A 333 11.58 16.51 10.01
N LEU A 334 10.72 15.85 9.22
CA LEU A 334 11.15 14.77 8.32
C LEU A 334 12.09 15.28 7.23
N ARG A 335 11.76 16.42 6.60
CA ARG A 335 12.61 17.05 5.58
C ARG A 335 14.01 17.34 6.11
N GLY A 336 14.10 17.89 7.33
CA GLY A 336 15.39 18.15 7.98
C GLY A 336 16.19 16.87 8.25
N ALA A 337 15.52 15.78 8.67
CA ALA A 337 16.16 14.50 8.87
C ALA A 337 16.68 13.88 7.56
N VAL A 338 15.91 14.00 6.47
CA VAL A 338 16.35 13.54 5.13
C VAL A 338 17.56 14.33 4.65
N VAL A 339 17.54 15.67 4.76
CA VAL A 339 18.68 16.51 4.35
C VAL A 339 19.94 16.14 5.12
N GLU A 340 19.83 15.96 6.43
CA GLU A 340 20.98 15.63 7.28
C GLU A 340 21.56 14.24 6.98
N ALA A 341 20.70 13.25 6.71
CA ALA A 341 21.15 11.89 6.47
C ALA A 341 21.64 11.65 5.03
N THR A 342 21.05 12.34 4.03
CA THR A 342 21.31 12.05 2.61
C THR A 342 22.01 13.17 1.86
N GLY A 343 22.08 14.37 2.43
CA GLY A 343 22.54 15.59 1.77
C GLY A 343 21.58 16.11 0.67
N ARG A 344 20.38 15.54 0.53
CA ARG A 344 19.39 15.91 -0.49
C ARG A 344 18.23 16.65 0.12
N THR A 345 17.72 17.67 -0.58
CA THR A 345 16.47 18.34 -0.22
C THR A 345 15.32 17.64 -0.95
N PRO A 346 14.46 16.91 -0.23
CA PRO A 346 13.37 16.18 -0.88
C PRO A 346 12.32 17.14 -1.42
N ALA A 347 11.75 16.80 -2.59
CA ALA A 347 10.53 17.42 -3.09
C ALA A 347 9.33 16.94 -2.26
N LEU A 348 8.37 17.82 -2.03
CA LEU A 348 7.09 17.46 -1.44
C LEU A 348 6.11 17.14 -2.56
N THR A 349 5.61 15.90 -2.62
CA THR A 349 4.82 15.43 -3.77
C THR A 349 3.55 14.72 -3.35
N THR A 350 2.61 14.59 -4.32
CA THR A 350 1.30 13.94 -4.15
C THR A 350 1.02 12.89 -5.24
N ASN A 351 2.04 12.60 -6.06
CA ASN A 351 1.95 11.63 -7.16
C ASN A 351 2.00 10.18 -6.68
N GLY A 352 1.80 9.24 -7.62
CA GLY A 352 1.90 7.78 -7.39
C GLY A 352 0.58 7.09 -7.09
N GLY A 353 0.66 5.88 -6.54
CA GLY A 353 -0.45 5.02 -6.17
C GLY A 353 -1.21 5.52 -4.94
N THR A 354 -2.12 4.72 -4.41
CA THR A 354 -2.71 4.93 -3.08
C THR A 354 -1.91 4.17 -2.03
N SER A 355 -2.12 4.50 -0.75
CA SER A 355 -1.55 3.80 0.40
C SER A 355 -2.51 3.90 1.57
N ASP A 356 -2.22 3.22 2.67
CA ASP A 356 -3.04 3.28 3.88
C ASP A 356 -3.01 4.64 4.61
N ALA A 357 -2.13 5.56 4.21
CA ALA A 357 -2.17 6.95 4.65
C ALA A 357 -3.55 7.60 4.39
N ARG A 358 -4.29 7.13 3.35
CA ARG A 358 -5.67 7.55 3.05
C ARG A 358 -6.66 7.34 4.21
N PHE A 359 -6.44 6.32 5.05
CA PHE A 359 -7.26 6.05 6.23
C PHE A 359 -6.74 6.80 7.46
N ILE A 360 -5.42 6.85 7.61
CA ILE A 360 -4.73 7.43 8.78
C ILE A 360 -4.94 8.94 8.87
N GLN A 361 -5.03 9.63 7.74
CA GLN A 361 -5.21 11.08 7.66
C GLN A 361 -6.45 11.62 8.41
N ALA A 362 -7.44 10.76 8.66
CA ALA A 362 -8.63 11.13 9.42
C ALA A 362 -8.37 11.18 10.95
N TYR A 363 -7.23 10.65 11.40
CA TYR A 363 -6.87 10.51 12.81
C TYR A 363 -5.73 11.45 13.21
N CYS A 364 -4.73 11.64 12.36
CA CYS A 364 -3.61 12.53 12.60
C CYS A 364 -2.94 13.00 11.29
N PRO A 365 -2.08 14.04 11.32
CA PRO A 365 -1.19 14.35 10.21
C PRO A 365 -0.35 13.13 9.81
N VAL A 366 -0.26 12.85 8.50
CA VAL A 366 0.45 11.68 7.98
C VAL A 366 1.32 12.08 6.79
N VAL A 367 2.53 11.51 6.73
CA VAL A 367 3.45 11.63 5.60
C VAL A 367 3.96 10.25 5.21
N GLU A 368 4.45 10.10 3.98
CA GLU A 368 5.05 8.84 3.55
C GLU A 368 6.50 9.06 3.15
N PHE A 369 7.36 8.19 3.65
CA PHE A 369 8.76 8.17 3.30
C PHE A 369 9.34 6.77 3.52
N GLY A 370 9.92 6.19 2.48
CA GLY A 370 10.56 4.88 2.52
C GLY A 370 11.61 4.73 1.43
N LEU A 371 11.79 3.52 0.93
CA LEU A 371 12.77 3.17 -0.08
C LEU A 371 12.40 3.68 -1.48
N THR A 372 13.14 3.24 -2.49
CA THR A 372 12.84 3.56 -3.90
C THR A 372 11.72 2.68 -4.44
N ASN A 373 10.84 3.25 -5.26
CA ASN A 373 9.66 2.54 -5.79
C ASN A 373 9.88 1.87 -7.16
N ALA A 374 11.04 2.06 -7.78
CA ALA A 374 11.28 1.63 -9.16
C ALA A 374 11.14 0.10 -9.36
N LEU A 375 11.31 -0.70 -8.31
CA LEU A 375 11.24 -2.17 -8.36
C LEU A 375 10.10 -2.78 -7.55
N ALA A 376 9.20 -1.96 -6.98
CA ALA A 376 8.00 -2.44 -6.30
C ALA A 376 7.18 -3.32 -7.26
N HIS A 377 6.73 -4.49 -6.77
CA HIS A 377 5.94 -5.49 -7.52
C HIS A 377 6.66 -6.18 -8.70
N HIS A 378 7.91 -5.83 -9.00
CA HIS A 378 8.66 -6.46 -10.09
C HIS A 378 9.20 -7.84 -9.69
N VAL A 379 9.49 -8.68 -10.70
CA VAL A 379 10.39 -9.82 -10.56
C VAL A 379 11.78 -9.27 -10.20
N ASP A 380 12.52 -9.98 -9.36
CA ASP A 380 13.81 -9.53 -8.84
C ASP A 380 13.71 -8.19 -8.06
N GLU A 381 12.63 -8.00 -7.33
CA GLU A 381 12.52 -6.91 -6.37
C GLU A 381 13.71 -6.96 -5.42
N ARG A 382 14.36 -5.81 -5.22
CA ARG A 382 15.62 -5.73 -4.46
C ARG A 382 15.89 -4.31 -3.97
N VAL A 383 16.74 -4.21 -2.95
CA VAL A 383 17.19 -2.94 -2.38
C VAL A 383 18.71 -2.97 -2.14
N ALA A 384 19.39 -1.86 -2.37
CA ALA A 384 20.79 -1.72 -1.96
C ALA A 384 20.87 -1.73 -0.42
N VAL A 385 21.78 -2.53 0.13
CA VAL A 385 22.03 -2.58 1.59
C VAL A 385 22.35 -1.17 2.12
N ALA A 386 23.09 -0.38 1.35
CA ALA A 386 23.41 1.01 1.70
C ALA A 386 22.18 1.90 1.83
N ASP A 387 21.15 1.73 0.97
CA ASP A 387 19.92 2.51 1.04
C ASP A 387 19.08 2.13 2.26
N LEU A 388 19.04 0.85 2.62
CA LEU A 388 18.36 0.37 3.82
C LEU A 388 19.02 0.94 5.09
N GLN A 389 20.36 0.96 5.15
CA GLN A 389 21.11 1.56 6.25
C GLN A 389 20.91 3.08 6.31
N ALA A 390 20.92 3.75 5.15
CA ALA A 390 20.68 5.19 5.08
C ALA A 390 19.26 5.57 5.50
N LEU A 391 18.23 4.79 5.11
CA LEU A 391 16.85 4.99 5.55
C LEU A 391 16.73 4.84 7.08
N THR A 392 17.42 3.85 7.66
CA THR A 392 17.48 3.71 9.13
C THR A 392 18.03 4.97 9.78
N GLY A 393 19.10 5.54 9.22
CA GLY A 393 19.68 6.81 9.69
C GLY A 393 18.73 8.01 9.54
N VAL A 394 17.90 8.05 8.48
CA VAL A 394 16.85 9.07 8.36
C VAL A 394 15.82 8.93 9.47
N TYR A 395 15.34 7.70 9.72
CA TYR A 395 14.33 7.44 10.75
C TYR A 395 14.85 7.73 12.16
N GLU A 396 16.10 7.39 12.48
CA GLU A 396 16.72 7.76 13.77
C GLU A 396 16.67 9.27 13.98
N ARG A 397 17.16 10.06 13.00
CA ARG A 397 17.16 11.54 13.09
C ARG A 397 15.75 12.11 13.13
N PHE A 398 14.82 11.52 12.38
CA PHE A 398 13.43 11.95 12.37
C PHE A 398 12.79 11.79 13.74
N ILE A 399 12.94 10.62 14.39
CA ILE A 399 12.39 10.34 15.71
C ILE A 399 13.01 11.30 16.76
N GLU A 400 14.34 11.47 16.76
CA GLU A 400 15.03 12.38 17.68
C GLU A 400 14.53 13.82 17.52
N ARG A 401 14.42 14.33 16.30
CA ARG A 401 13.92 15.66 16.01
C ARG A 401 12.45 15.83 16.38
N TYR A 402 11.63 14.84 16.11
CA TYR A 402 10.21 14.87 16.43
C TYR A 402 9.97 15.07 17.91
N PHE A 403 10.68 14.34 18.77
CA PHE A 403 10.56 14.51 20.22
C PHE A 403 11.27 15.76 20.76
N ALA A 404 12.30 16.28 20.09
CA ALA A 404 12.99 17.49 20.51
C ALA A 404 12.18 18.77 20.25
N VAL A 405 11.37 18.80 19.19
CA VAL A 405 10.58 19.98 18.80
C VAL A 405 9.24 20.05 19.54
N GLY A 406 8.78 18.96 20.16
CA GLY A 406 7.51 18.90 20.90
C GLY A 406 6.29 19.15 20.00
N VAL A 407 6.29 18.52 18.82
CA VAL A 407 5.24 18.67 17.79
C VAL A 407 3.90 18.14 18.26
#